data_6dfba3e7b49140bee4e32bdd86d71c65
#
_entry.id   6dfba3e7b49140bee4e32bdd86d71c65
#
_cell.length_a   1.000
_cell.length_b   1.000
_cell.length_c   1.000
_cell.angle_alpha   90.00
_cell.angle_beta   90.00
_cell.angle_gamma   90.00
#
_symmetry.space_group_name_H-M   'P 1'
#
loop_
_entity.id
_entity.type
_entity.pdbx_description
1 polymer ?
#
loop_
_entity_poly.entity_id
_entity_poly.type
_entity_poly.pdbx_seq_one_letter_code
_entity_poly.pdbx_strand_id
1 'polypeptide(L)'
;MTANQPLEIEFPVMRYDITMPLLEGRVPIDGVTLKPVKSSSMINKEDPKMKAGDFGLCDLNIGYFLPAIEAGWEIIGLPVFSKRKPVYQLIFCHAEAKIESPRDLKGKRIGSRTYRTALTVWARGLLRERYGVDLSWVQWILQAKEVFPVHDQELKIEYVDDSKNMVQRLIAGEFDALITDISDTKLFTTLESHAKVKRLFPDYVAEDKKLYHETGIFTPVHMIVMSKKLDRDHPHLAAKLYAAFEQAKQIAYDDMLSDRGGFSVVYLREHMKEQIEAWRDPWKYGLKANQATIDTFIKYNVEQGMIRAKPSYADIFAAGTLNT
;
A
#
# COMPACT_ATOMS: atom_id res chain seq x y z
N MET A 1 -27.54 -19.49 -31.14
CA MET A 1 -27.13 -18.72 -29.95
C MET A 1 -25.65 -18.38 -30.15
N THR A 2 -25.34 -17.16 -30.53
CA THR A 2 -23.95 -16.70 -30.63
C THR A 2 -23.37 -16.74 -29.23
N ALA A 3 -22.36 -17.57 -29.02
CA ALA A 3 -21.60 -17.56 -27.77
C ALA A 3 -21.09 -16.13 -27.56
N ASN A 4 -21.56 -15.48 -26.50
CA ASN A 4 -21.10 -14.14 -26.14
C ASN A 4 -19.59 -14.25 -25.92
N GLN A 5 -18.79 -13.51 -26.68
CA GLN A 5 -17.35 -13.52 -26.47
C GLN A 5 -17.07 -13.03 -25.03
N PRO A 6 -16.15 -13.68 -24.31
CA PRO A 6 -15.82 -13.27 -22.96
C PRO A 6 -15.29 -11.83 -22.95
N LEU A 7 -15.65 -11.07 -21.91
CA LEU A 7 -15.16 -9.73 -21.69
C LEU A 7 -13.66 -9.78 -21.41
N GLU A 8 -12.85 -9.21 -22.30
CA GLU A 8 -11.41 -9.11 -22.12
C GLU A 8 -11.05 -7.88 -21.28
N ILE A 9 -10.32 -8.09 -20.19
CA ILE A 9 -9.91 -7.01 -19.29
C ILE A 9 -8.38 -7.03 -19.15
N GLU A 10 -7.72 -5.95 -19.55
CA GLU A 10 -6.31 -5.76 -19.25
C GLU A 10 -6.10 -5.58 -17.73
N PHE A 11 -5.15 -6.35 -17.21
CA PHE A 11 -4.84 -6.34 -15.79
C PHE A 11 -3.34 -6.14 -15.56
N PRO A 12 -2.87 -4.90 -15.48
CA PRO A 12 -1.49 -4.58 -15.10
C PRO A 12 -1.32 -4.68 -13.59
N VAL A 13 -0.78 -5.75 -13.14
CA VAL A 13 -0.56 -6.02 -11.72
C VAL A 13 0.88 -6.43 -11.47
N MET A 14 1.41 -6.08 -10.32
CA MET A 14 2.63 -6.70 -9.84
C MET A 14 2.34 -8.17 -9.50
N ARG A 15 3.33 -9.05 -9.80
CA ARG A 15 3.19 -10.49 -9.55
C ARG A 15 3.39 -10.75 -8.06
N TYR A 16 2.28 -10.81 -7.33
CA TYR A 16 2.25 -11.27 -5.94
C TYR A 16 1.85 -12.74 -5.90
N ASP A 17 2.40 -13.48 -4.97
CA ASP A 17 2.08 -14.89 -4.74
C ASP A 17 0.57 -15.14 -4.64
N ILE A 18 -0.15 -14.34 -3.85
CA ILE A 18 -1.59 -14.44 -3.65
C ILE A 18 -2.45 -14.04 -4.87
N THR A 19 -1.87 -13.47 -5.92
CA THR A 19 -2.56 -13.14 -7.17
C THR A 19 -2.10 -14.03 -8.34
N MET A 20 -1.01 -14.76 -8.17
CA MET A 20 -0.46 -15.63 -9.24
C MET A 20 -1.46 -16.66 -9.75
N PRO A 21 -2.23 -17.41 -8.91
CA PRO A 21 -3.19 -18.38 -9.41
C PRO A 21 -4.23 -17.79 -10.37
N LEU A 22 -4.62 -16.53 -10.16
CA LEU A 22 -5.52 -15.83 -11.08
C LEU A 22 -4.84 -15.52 -12.41
N LEU A 23 -3.59 -15.03 -12.36
CA LEU A 23 -2.80 -14.70 -13.55
C LEU A 23 -2.38 -15.93 -14.36
N GLU A 24 -2.27 -17.09 -13.72
CA GLU A 24 -1.97 -18.39 -14.33
C GLU A 24 -3.21 -19.08 -14.91
N GLY A 25 -4.40 -18.48 -14.79
CA GLY A 25 -5.67 -19.05 -15.26
C GLY A 25 -6.19 -20.20 -14.40
N ARG A 26 -5.67 -20.41 -13.19
CA ARG A 26 -6.15 -21.44 -12.23
C ARG A 26 -7.49 -21.08 -11.60
N VAL A 27 -7.91 -19.81 -11.73
CA VAL A 27 -9.19 -19.29 -11.25
C VAL A 27 -9.96 -18.74 -12.45
N PRO A 28 -10.84 -19.53 -13.08
CA PRO A 28 -11.68 -19.06 -14.16
C PRO A 28 -12.74 -18.08 -13.63
N ILE A 29 -13.01 -17.01 -14.40
CA ILE A 29 -14.07 -16.05 -14.12
C ILE A 29 -15.11 -16.16 -15.23
N ASP A 30 -16.33 -16.56 -14.90
CA ASP A 30 -17.40 -16.75 -15.87
C ASP A 30 -17.65 -15.50 -16.70
N GLY A 31 -17.49 -15.64 -18.04
CA GLY A 31 -17.67 -14.58 -19.01
C GLY A 31 -16.56 -13.52 -19.05
N VAL A 32 -15.41 -13.74 -18.35
CA VAL A 32 -14.30 -12.77 -18.28
C VAL A 32 -12.97 -13.42 -18.58
N THR A 33 -12.14 -12.76 -19.36
CA THR A 33 -10.74 -13.13 -19.59
C THR A 33 -9.83 -11.99 -19.10
N LEU A 34 -9.04 -12.24 -18.05
CA LEU A 34 -8.02 -11.30 -17.62
C LEU A 34 -6.77 -11.45 -18.50
N LYS A 35 -6.32 -10.32 -19.05
CA LYS A 35 -5.07 -10.24 -19.83
C LYS A 35 -3.98 -9.56 -18.99
N PRO A 36 -3.02 -10.33 -18.42
CA PRO A 36 -1.92 -9.72 -17.70
C PRO A 36 -1.06 -8.89 -18.64
N VAL A 37 -0.95 -7.60 -18.36
CA VAL A 37 -0.04 -6.71 -19.09
C VAL A 37 1.16 -6.38 -18.23
N LYS A 38 2.36 -6.46 -18.81
CA LYS A 38 3.58 -6.01 -18.14
C LYS A 38 3.47 -4.49 -17.95
N SER A 39 3.21 -4.08 -16.75
CA SER A 39 3.30 -2.68 -16.39
C SER A 39 4.45 -2.49 -15.43
N SER A 40 5.44 -1.75 -15.84
CA SER A 40 6.46 -1.23 -14.92
C SER A 40 5.91 -0.09 -14.06
N SER A 41 4.76 0.48 -14.40
CA SER A 41 4.15 1.58 -13.66
C SER A 41 2.87 2.05 -14.34
N MET A 42 1.78 1.31 -14.27
CA MET A 42 0.47 1.90 -14.60
C MET A 42 0.07 3.00 -13.62
N ILE A 43 0.83 3.17 -12.60
CA ILE A 43 0.78 4.32 -11.75
C ILE A 43 1.82 5.33 -12.26
N ASN A 44 1.80 5.59 -13.54
CA ASN A 44 2.27 6.89 -13.95
C ASN A 44 1.18 7.85 -13.47
N LYS A 45 1.47 8.53 -12.39
CA LYS A 45 0.65 9.41 -11.55
C LYS A 45 -0.11 10.49 -12.35
N GLU A 46 0.03 10.48 -13.66
CA GLU A 46 -0.51 11.44 -14.61
C GLU A 46 -1.05 10.74 -15.86
N ASP A 47 -1.29 9.39 -15.80
CA ASP A 47 -1.79 8.68 -16.97
C ASP A 47 -3.22 9.17 -17.31
N PRO A 48 -3.41 9.84 -18.47
CA PRO A 48 -4.71 10.37 -18.89
C PRO A 48 -5.77 9.27 -18.99
N LYS A 49 -5.40 8.05 -19.37
CA LYS A 49 -6.31 6.90 -19.46
C LYS A 49 -6.86 6.51 -18.10
N MET A 50 -6.00 6.48 -17.08
CA MET A 50 -6.43 6.16 -15.72
C MET A 50 -7.37 7.24 -15.17
N LYS A 51 -7.04 8.51 -15.41
CA LYS A 51 -7.90 9.63 -15.04
C LYS A 51 -9.26 9.57 -15.73
N ALA A 52 -9.29 9.23 -17.02
CA ALA A 52 -10.51 9.13 -17.84
C ALA A 52 -11.30 7.82 -17.61
N GLY A 53 -10.75 6.84 -16.89
CA GLY A 53 -11.35 5.52 -16.75
C GLY A 53 -11.21 4.64 -18.00
N ASP A 54 -10.29 4.92 -18.89
CA ASP A 54 -10.03 4.15 -20.11
C ASP A 54 -9.04 3.00 -19.83
N PHE A 55 -9.33 2.20 -18.83
CA PHE A 55 -8.57 1.03 -18.43
C PHE A 55 -9.52 -0.04 -17.83
N GLY A 56 -9.03 -1.27 -17.64
CA GLY A 56 -9.79 -2.33 -16.98
C GLY A 56 -9.58 -2.31 -15.47
N LEU A 57 -8.54 -3.02 -15.03
CA LEU A 57 -8.13 -3.10 -13.63
C LEU A 57 -6.73 -2.53 -13.45
N CYS A 58 -6.40 -2.11 -12.24
CA CYS A 58 -5.07 -1.66 -11.87
C CYS A 58 -4.75 -1.99 -10.41
N ASP A 59 -3.48 -2.28 -10.12
CA ASP A 59 -2.94 -2.40 -8.77
C ASP A 59 -2.40 -1.03 -8.34
N LEU A 60 -3.18 -0.30 -7.52
CA LEU A 60 -2.88 1.09 -7.16
C LEU A 60 -2.35 1.23 -5.73
N ASN A 61 -1.29 2.02 -5.55
CA ASN A 61 -0.88 2.45 -4.23
C ASN A 61 -1.99 3.29 -3.59
N ILE A 62 -2.52 2.85 -2.43
CA ILE A 62 -3.70 3.47 -1.81
C ILE A 62 -3.48 4.93 -1.36
N GLY A 63 -2.23 5.36 -1.21
CA GLY A 63 -1.92 6.77 -0.94
C GLY A 63 -2.30 7.73 -2.08
N TYR A 64 -2.49 7.21 -3.29
CA TYR A 64 -3.00 7.99 -4.44
C TYR A 64 -4.50 7.81 -4.65
N PHE A 65 -5.10 6.75 -4.13
CA PHE A 65 -6.48 6.37 -4.40
C PHE A 65 -7.49 7.44 -3.97
N LEU A 66 -7.49 7.80 -2.68
CA LEU A 66 -8.45 8.79 -2.15
C LEU A 66 -8.28 10.18 -2.78
N PRO A 67 -7.04 10.71 -2.93
CA PRO A 67 -6.84 11.97 -3.65
C PRO A 67 -7.25 11.93 -5.12
N ALA A 68 -7.09 10.80 -5.80
CA ALA A 68 -7.55 10.65 -7.18
C ALA A 68 -9.09 10.69 -7.27
N ILE A 69 -9.80 10.05 -6.33
CA ILE A 69 -11.25 10.13 -6.22
C ILE A 69 -11.69 11.59 -5.99
N GLU A 70 -11.06 12.29 -5.02
CA GLU A 70 -11.38 13.70 -4.75
C GLU A 70 -11.10 14.59 -5.97
N ALA A 71 -10.09 14.27 -6.77
CA ALA A 71 -9.76 14.96 -8.01
C ALA A 71 -10.67 14.59 -9.19
N GLY A 72 -11.69 13.76 -8.97
CA GLY A 72 -12.68 13.39 -9.97
C GLY A 72 -12.19 12.36 -10.99
N TRP A 73 -11.21 11.52 -10.63
CA TRP A 73 -10.80 10.44 -11.52
C TRP A 73 -11.88 9.36 -11.62
N GLU A 74 -12.05 8.79 -12.82
CA GLU A 74 -13.05 7.76 -13.12
C GLU A 74 -12.59 6.35 -12.65
N ILE A 75 -12.19 6.25 -11.38
CA ILE A 75 -11.73 5.01 -10.74
C ILE A 75 -12.61 4.66 -9.53
N ILE A 76 -12.75 3.36 -9.26
CA ILE A 76 -13.47 2.83 -8.10
C ILE A 76 -12.67 1.68 -7.49
N GLY A 77 -12.67 1.52 -6.17
CA GLY A 77 -11.92 0.49 -5.47
C GLY A 77 -12.64 -0.86 -5.45
N LEU A 78 -11.86 -1.95 -5.54
CA LEU A 78 -12.26 -3.25 -5.03
C LEU A 78 -11.56 -3.45 -3.67
N PRO A 79 -12.22 -3.96 -2.63
CA PRO A 79 -11.59 -4.15 -1.32
C PRO A 79 -10.66 -5.38 -1.31
N VAL A 80 -9.77 -5.44 -2.31
CA VAL A 80 -8.75 -6.45 -2.53
C VAL A 80 -7.39 -5.77 -2.33
N PHE A 81 -6.80 -6.01 -1.16
CA PHE A 81 -5.52 -5.40 -0.78
C PHE A 81 -4.37 -6.32 -1.22
N SER A 82 -3.93 -6.13 -2.44
CA SER A 82 -2.92 -6.96 -3.12
C SER A 82 -1.55 -6.91 -2.47
N LYS A 83 -1.21 -5.81 -1.79
CA LYS A 83 0.05 -5.64 -1.09
C LYS A 83 -0.15 -4.99 0.27
N ARG A 84 0.44 -5.62 1.29
CA ARG A 84 0.53 -5.08 2.64
C ARG A 84 1.98 -5.10 3.10
N LYS A 85 2.34 -4.21 4.00
CA LYS A 85 3.69 -4.17 4.59
C LYS A 85 3.64 -3.66 6.03
N PRO A 86 4.38 -4.27 6.95
CA PRO A 86 4.64 -3.69 8.27
C PRO A 86 5.35 -2.34 8.11
N VAL A 87 5.03 -1.36 8.94
CA VAL A 87 5.51 0.02 8.76
C VAL A 87 6.70 0.34 9.65
N TYR A 88 6.73 -0.16 10.88
CA TYR A 88 7.77 0.24 11.86
C TYR A 88 9.18 -0.13 11.42
N GLN A 89 9.36 -1.20 10.65
CA GLN A 89 10.64 -1.58 10.05
C GLN A 89 11.20 -0.56 9.03
N LEU A 90 10.38 0.37 8.55
CA LEU A 90 10.72 1.27 7.43
C LEU A 90 11.18 2.66 7.88
N ILE A 91 11.35 2.88 9.18
CA ILE A 91 11.73 4.16 9.75
C ILE A 91 13.16 4.06 10.30
N PHE A 92 14.06 4.80 9.65
CA PHE A 92 15.48 4.83 10.00
C PHE A 92 15.89 6.23 10.44
N CYS A 93 16.91 6.30 11.31
CA CYS A 93 17.47 7.54 11.83
C CYS A 93 18.96 7.59 11.57
N HIS A 94 19.51 8.79 11.36
CA HIS A 94 20.94 9.01 11.42
C HIS A 94 21.44 8.80 12.87
N ALA A 95 22.52 8.07 13.05
CA ALA A 95 23.00 7.70 14.37
C ALA A 95 23.31 8.91 15.27
N GLU A 96 23.79 10.01 14.69
CA GLU A 96 24.14 11.24 15.41
C GLU A 96 22.96 12.19 15.62
N ALA A 97 21.75 11.88 15.09
CA ALA A 97 20.59 12.77 15.19
C ALA A 97 19.97 12.85 16.59
N LYS A 98 20.49 12.08 17.57
CA LYS A 98 19.98 12.04 18.96
C LYS A 98 18.49 11.73 19.04
N ILE A 99 18.04 10.74 18.24
CA ILE A 99 16.67 10.22 18.25
C ILE A 99 16.72 8.87 18.95
N GLU A 100 16.19 8.79 20.17
CA GLU A 100 16.14 7.56 20.96
C GLU A 100 14.69 7.01 21.06
N SER A 101 13.71 7.87 20.79
CA SER A 101 12.30 7.54 20.81
C SER A 101 11.55 8.26 19.69
N PRO A 102 10.34 7.81 19.31
CA PRO A 102 9.52 8.52 18.32
C PRO A 102 9.26 9.99 18.65
N ARG A 103 9.18 10.37 19.93
CA ARG A 103 8.92 11.75 20.36
C ARG A 103 10.07 12.71 20.01
N ASP A 104 11.29 12.17 19.87
CA ASP A 104 12.47 12.97 19.50
C ASP A 104 12.46 13.41 18.02
N LEU A 105 11.49 12.94 17.24
CA LEU A 105 11.26 13.41 15.88
C LEU A 105 10.73 14.86 15.81
N LYS A 106 10.27 15.42 16.92
CA LYS A 106 9.83 16.82 16.99
C LYS A 106 10.97 17.76 16.57
N GLY A 107 10.69 18.63 15.58
CA GLY A 107 11.66 19.59 15.06
C GLY A 107 12.76 18.99 14.17
N LYS A 108 12.67 17.71 13.84
CA LYS A 108 13.63 17.01 12.98
C LYS A 108 13.30 17.18 11.51
N ARG A 109 14.30 16.94 10.67
CA ARG A 109 14.19 16.85 9.23
C ARG A 109 13.98 15.38 8.85
N ILE A 110 12.85 15.07 8.21
CA ILE A 110 12.50 13.68 7.86
C ILE A 110 12.44 13.54 6.33
N GLY A 111 13.28 12.67 5.81
CA GLY A 111 13.33 12.35 4.39
C GLY A 111 12.26 11.33 3.99
N SER A 112 11.71 11.48 2.80
CA SER A 112 10.90 10.48 2.12
C SER A 112 10.93 10.71 0.60
N ARG A 113 10.59 9.68 -0.18
CA ARG A 113 10.47 9.85 -1.63
C ARG A 113 9.35 10.83 -1.99
N THR A 114 8.18 10.63 -1.42
CA THR A 114 7.00 11.52 -1.57
C THR A 114 6.26 11.58 -0.24
N TYR A 115 5.46 12.61 -0.05
CA TYR A 115 4.65 12.78 1.16
C TYR A 115 3.46 11.82 1.20
N ARG A 116 2.92 11.41 0.04
CA ARG A 116 1.63 10.74 -0.07
C ARG A 116 1.66 9.22 -0.26
N THR A 117 2.81 8.54 -0.35
CA THR A 117 2.77 7.08 -0.48
C THR A 117 2.05 6.45 0.71
N ALA A 118 1.37 5.31 0.49
CA ALA A 118 0.63 4.64 1.57
C ALA A 118 1.49 4.41 2.83
N LEU A 119 2.75 3.99 2.64
CA LEU A 119 3.67 3.75 3.77
C LEU A 119 3.97 5.02 4.55
N THR A 120 4.17 6.16 3.88
CA THR A 120 4.41 7.43 4.58
C THR A 120 3.17 7.97 5.28
N VAL A 121 1.99 7.81 4.69
CA VAL A 121 0.71 8.15 5.34
C VAL A 121 0.50 7.31 6.60
N TRP A 122 0.70 5.98 6.50
CA TRP A 122 0.61 5.07 7.65
C TRP A 122 1.63 5.41 8.73
N ALA A 123 2.91 5.59 8.35
CA ALA A 123 3.96 5.90 9.31
C ALA A 123 3.65 7.17 10.11
N ARG A 124 3.27 8.26 9.43
CA ARG A 124 2.90 9.51 10.08
C ARG A 124 1.69 9.37 11.00
N GLY A 125 0.63 8.70 10.50
CA GLY A 125 -0.57 8.48 11.30
C GLY A 125 -0.29 7.67 12.56
N LEU A 126 0.47 6.57 12.46
CA LEU A 126 0.85 5.73 13.59
C LEU A 126 1.79 6.45 14.57
N LEU A 127 2.77 7.21 14.08
CA LEU A 127 3.66 8.02 14.93
C LEU A 127 2.86 9.03 15.75
N ARG A 128 1.89 9.71 15.12
CA ARG A 128 1.01 10.68 15.81
C ARG A 128 0.09 9.98 16.80
N GLU A 129 -0.64 8.97 16.38
CA GLU A 129 -1.72 8.35 17.17
C GLU A 129 -1.20 7.53 18.34
N ARG A 130 -0.12 6.75 18.12
CA ARG A 130 0.37 5.80 19.11
C ARG A 130 1.51 6.34 19.97
N TYR A 131 2.30 7.27 19.44
CA TYR A 131 3.47 7.80 20.14
C TYR A 131 3.37 9.29 20.46
N GLY A 132 2.27 9.95 20.05
CA GLY A 132 2.04 11.36 20.32
C GLY A 132 3.03 12.30 19.63
N VAL A 133 3.56 11.89 18.46
CA VAL A 133 4.50 12.73 17.71
C VAL A 133 3.74 13.87 17.05
N ASP A 134 4.12 15.09 17.40
CA ASP A 134 3.61 16.31 16.75
C ASP A 134 4.36 16.53 15.44
N LEU A 135 3.69 16.24 14.32
CA LEU A 135 4.27 16.31 12.97
C LEU A 135 4.29 17.72 12.40
N SER A 136 3.59 18.70 13.01
CA SER A 136 3.60 20.10 12.57
C SER A 136 4.97 20.76 12.69
N TRP A 137 5.82 20.22 13.57
CA TRP A 137 7.18 20.68 13.80
C TRP A 137 8.24 20.01 12.92
N VAL A 138 7.83 19.02 12.11
CA VAL A 138 8.73 18.26 11.23
C VAL A 138 8.92 19.01 9.92
N GLN A 139 10.17 19.12 9.46
CA GLN A 139 10.46 19.53 8.10
C GLN A 139 10.60 18.30 7.21
N TRP A 140 9.78 18.20 6.20
CA TRP A 140 9.78 17.10 5.25
C TRP A 140 10.74 17.37 4.10
N ILE A 141 11.65 16.42 3.85
CA ILE A 141 12.61 16.45 2.74
C ILE A 141 12.14 15.43 1.71
N LEU A 142 11.65 15.89 0.57
CA LEU A 142 11.06 15.04 -0.45
C LEU A 142 11.87 15.02 -1.73
N GLN A 143 12.01 13.82 -2.32
CA GLN A 143 12.73 13.65 -3.58
C GLN A 143 11.82 13.92 -4.78
N ALA A 144 10.54 13.60 -4.73
CA ALA A 144 9.61 13.78 -5.84
C ALA A 144 8.46 14.73 -5.46
N LYS A 145 8.05 15.56 -6.42
CA LYS A 145 6.91 16.46 -6.28
C LYS A 145 5.61 15.66 -6.12
N GLU A 146 4.68 16.25 -5.40
CA GLU A 146 3.35 15.69 -5.20
C GLU A 146 2.48 15.89 -6.47
N VAL A 147 1.76 14.83 -6.84
CA VAL A 147 0.86 14.83 -8.02
C VAL A 147 -0.47 15.53 -7.72
N PHE A 148 -0.93 15.40 -6.48
CA PHE A 148 -2.15 16.05 -6.01
C PHE A 148 -1.79 17.09 -4.96
N PRO A 149 -2.58 18.15 -4.78
CA PRO A 149 -2.33 19.12 -3.73
C PRO A 149 -2.37 18.48 -2.34
N VAL A 150 -1.59 19.01 -1.42
CA VAL A 150 -1.70 18.75 0.01
C VAL A 150 -2.41 19.95 0.64
N HIS A 151 -3.48 19.72 1.37
CA HIS A 151 -4.37 20.74 1.91
C HIS A 151 -3.96 21.24 3.31
N ASP A 152 -2.70 21.01 3.70
CA ASP A 152 -2.12 21.50 4.94
C ASP A 152 -1.21 22.71 4.65
N GLN A 153 -1.63 23.90 5.08
CA GLN A 153 -0.90 25.16 4.85
C GLN A 153 0.31 25.33 5.78
N GLU A 154 0.37 24.59 6.88
CA GLU A 154 1.47 24.64 7.84
C GLU A 154 2.57 23.64 7.50
N LEU A 155 2.33 22.77 6.52
CA LEU A 155 3.26 21.73 6.10
C LEU A 155 4.55 22.31 5.52
N LYS A 156 5.68 21.97 6.12
CA LYS A 156 7.01 22.40 5.69
C LYS A 156 7.64 21.35 4.79
N ILE A 157 7.67 21.60 3.50
CA ILE A 157 8.28 20.71 2.50
C ILE A 157 9.47 21.43 1.85
N GLU A 158 10.60 20.72 1.77
CA GLU A 158 11.75 21.02 0.97
C GLU A 158 11.94 19.90 -0.06
N TYR A 159 12.10 20.26 -1.34
CA TYR A 159 12.37 19.28 -2.39
C TYR A 159 13.85 19.21 -2.67
N VAL A 160 14.39 17.99 -2.77
CA VAL A 160 15.77 17.72 -3.15
C VAL A 160 15.82 17.12 -4.56
N ASP A 161 16.96 17.31 -5.21
CA ASP A 161 17.22 16.77 -6.55
C ASP A 161 17.51 15.25 -6.53
N ASP A 162 17.66 14.67 -7.72
CA ASP A 162 17.95 13.25 -7.91
C ASP A 162 19.46 12.93 -7.98
N SER A 163 20.34 13.89 -7.66
CA SER A 163 21.81 13.68 -7.67
C SER A 163 22.26 12.61 -6.68
N LYS A 164 21.52 12.45 -5.58
CA LYS A 164 21.70 11.39 -4.58
C LYS A 164 20.34 10.77 -4.24
N ASN A 165 20.31 9.45 -4.00
CA ASN A 165 19.12 8.82 -3.45
C ASN A 165 18.96 9.17 -1.96
N MET A 166 17.76 8.93 -1.42
CA MET A 166 17.42 9.30 -0.04
C MET A 166 18.24 8.56 1.02
N VAL A 167 18.75 7.35 0.71
CA VAL A 167 19.63 6.59 1.62
C VAL A 167 21.00 7.26 1.72
N GLN A 168 21.57 7.66 0.59
CA GLN A 168 22.86 8.39 0.55
C GLN A 168 22.76 9.72 1.31
N ARG A 169 21.63 10.43 1.19
CA ARG A 169 21.38 11.69 1.89
C ARG A 169 21.26 11.49 3.41
N LEU A 170 20.56 10.43 3.87
CA LEU A 170 20.53 10.07 5.29
C LEU A 170 21.92 9.80 5.83
N ILE A 171 22.72 8.98 5.14
CA ILE A 171 24.09 8.63 5.55
C ILE A 171 25.01 9.86 5.59
N ALA A 172 24.79 10.82 4.68
CA ALA A 172 25.51 12.09 4.67
C ALA A 172 25.05 13.08 5.77
N GLY A 173 23.99 12.76 6.52
CA GLY A 173 23.44 13.64 7.57
C GLY A 173 22.66 14.84 7.00
N GLU A 174 22.21 14.77 5.74
CA GLU A 174 21.43 15.85 5.13
C GLU A 174 20.03 16.00 5.78
N PHE A 175 19.56 14.98 6.48
CA PHE A 175 18.37 14.98 7.34
C PHE A 175 18.49 13.92 8.46
N ASP A 176 17.61 13.98 9.45
CA ASP A 176 17.73 13.24 10.72
C ASP A 176 17.14 11.83 10.66
N ALA A 177 16.06 11.65 9.90
CA ALA A 177 15.35 10.37 9.77
C ALA A 177 14.82 10.16 8.35
N LEU A 178 14.54 8.90 7.98
CA LEU A 178 14.04 8.48 6.69
C LEU A 178 12.86 7.52 6.86
N ILE A 179 11.75 7.83 6.21
CA ILE A 179 10.67 6.87 5.98
C ILE A 179 10.81 6.35 4.54
N THR A 180 11.08 5.06 4.40
CA THR A 180 11.42 4.46 3.11
C THR A 180 10.51 3.27 2.78
N ASP A 181 10.83 2.56 1.70
CA ASP A 181 10.25 1.26 1.34
C ASP A 181 11.36 0.24 1.04
N ILE A 182 10.99 -1.03 0.79
CA ILE A 182 11.92 -2.13 0.51
C ILE A 182 11.98 -2.43 -0.99
N SER A 183 11.69 -1.48 -1.85
CA SER A 183 11.65 -1.72 -3.29
C SER A 183 13.03 -1.93 -3.91
N ASP A 184 14.07 -1.36 -3.31
CA ASP A 184 15.48 -1.58 -3.69
C ASP A 184 16.21 -2.33 -2.57
N THR A 185 16.50 -3.62 -2.80
CA THR A 185 17.14 -4.49 -1.84
C THR A 185 18.54 -4.00 -1.44
N LYS A 186 19.32 -3.44 -2.39
CA LYS A 186 20.68 -2.95 -2.09
C LYS A 186 20.63 -1.72 -1.18
N LEU A 187 19.73 -0.79 -1.47
CA LEU A 187 19.55 0.40 -0.62
C LEU A 187 19.04 0.02 0.76
N PHE A 188 18.12 -0.93 0.85
CA PHE A 188 17.59 -1.39 2.13
C PHE A 188 18.65 -2.10 2.96
N THR A 189 19.44 -3.00 2.36
CA THR A 189 20.58 -3.66 3.02
C THR A 189 21.62 -2.62 3.52
N THR A 190 21.85 -1.56 2.74
CA THR A 190 22.73 -0.46 3.17
C THR A 190 22.20 0.22 4.42
N LEU A 191 20.90 0.51 4.50
CA LEU A 191 20.29 1.08 5.71
C LEU A 191 20.43 0.17 6.93
N GLU A 192 20.31 -1.14 6.75
CA GLU A 192 20.43 -2.12 7.85
C GLU A 192 21.84 -2.31 8.39
N SER A 193 22.86 -2.13 7.54
CA SER A 193 24.25 -2.46 7.88
C SER A 193 25.16 -1.24 8.11
N HIS A 194 24.73 -0.04 7.72
CA HIS A 194 25.61 1.13 7.77
C HIS A 194 25.72 1.72 9.17
N ALA A 195 26.96 1.89 9.67
CA ALA A 195 27.25 2.35 11.05
C ALA A 195 26.63 3.70 11.44
N LYS A 196 26.34 4.58 10.46
CA LYS A 196 25.68 5.87 10.69
C LYS A 196 24.16 5.81 10.68
N VAL A 197 23.57 4.62 10.59
CA VAL A 197 22.12 4.45 10.49
C VAL A 197 21.63 3.50 11.57
N LYS A 198 20.51 3.84 12.20
CA LYS A 198 19.81 2.96 13.13
C LYS A 198 18.31 2.96 12.86
N ARG A 199 17.60 1.91 13.25
CA ARG A 199 16.14 1.89 13.19
C ARG A 199 15.55 2.76 14.31
N LEU A 200 14.45 3.44 14.02
CA LEU A 200 13.67 4.12 15.05
C LEU A 200 13.05 3.12 16.04
N PHE A 201 12.65 1.97 15.51
CA PHE A 201 12.08 0.86 16.30
C PHE A 201 13.01 -0.35 16.19
N PRO A 202 13.92 -0.58 17.16
CA PRO A 202 14.82 -1.73 17.13
C PRO A 202 14.08 -3.07 17.09
N ASP A 203 13.01 -3.22 17.87
CA ASP A 203 12.12 -4.38 17.85
C ASP A 203 10.83 -4.07 17.08
N TYR A 204 10.98 -3.74 15.79
CA TYR A 204 9.85 -3.41 14.92
C TYR A 204 8.87 -4.58 14.75
N VAL A 205 9.34 -5.83 14.89
CA VAL A 205 8.46 -7.01 14.78
C VAL A 205 7.47 -7.05 15.94
N ALA A 206 7.93 -6.79 17.17
CA ALA A 206 7.05 -6.70 18.34
C ALA A 206 6.06 -5.54 18.20
N GLU A 207 6.51 -4.37 17.70
CA GLU A 207 5.63 -3.22 17.49
C GLU A 207 4.55 -3.47 16.43
N ASP A 208 4.90 -4.10 15.30
CA ASP A 208 3.93 -4.45 14.27
C ASP A 208 2.94 -5.52 14.77
N LYS A 209 3.39 -6.55 15.50
CA LYS A 209 2.52 -7.53 16.15
C LYS A 209 1.57 -6.88 17.15
N LYS A 210 2.08 -5.99 18.00
CA LYS A 210 1.29 -5.24 18.97
C LYS A 210 0.21 -4.42 18.28
N LEU A 211 0.55 -3.67 17.22
CA LEU A 211 -0.42 -2.93 16.41
C LEU A 211 -1.54 -3.86 15.91
N TYR A 212 -1.17 -4.99 15.32
CA TYR A 212 -2.13 -5.93 14.78
C TYR A 212 -3.04 -6.55 15.86
N HIS A 213 -2.48 -6.97 16.99
CA HIS A 213 -3.27 -7.57 18.08
C HIS A 213 -4.23 -6.58 18.73
N GLU A 214 -3.85 -5.32 18.88
CA GLU A 214 -4.68 -4.29 19.49
C GLU A 214 -5.75 -3.75 18.54
N THR A 215 -5.49 -3.70 17.24
CA THR A 215 -6.34 -2.98 16.29
C THR A 215 -6.87 -3.83 15.13
N GLY A 216 -6.29 -4.99 14.88
CA GLY A 216 -6.54 -5.81 13.69
C GLY A 216 -5.96 -5.19 12.40
N ILE A 217 -5.19 -4.11 12.51
CA ILE A 217 -4.62 -3.41 11.35
C ILE A 217 -3.30 -4.05 10.95
N PHE A 218 -3.25 -4.59 9.72
CA PHE A 218 -2.04 -4.87 8.99
C PHE A 218 -2.02 -3.99 7.75
N THR A 219 -1.09 -3.04 7.71
CA THR A 219 -1.15 -1.86 6.84
C THR A 219 -1.17 -2.19 5.34
N PRO A 220 -2.27 -1.91 4.62
CA PRO A 220 -2.32 -2.05 3.18
C PRO A 220 -1.48 -0.97 2.48
N VAL A 221 -0.87 -1.36 1.38
CA VAL A 221 -0.04 -0.48 0.53
C VAL A 221 -0.65 -0.33 -0.85
N HIS A 222 -1.13 -1.44 -1.43
CA HIS A 222 -1.81 -1.45 -2.72
C HIS A 222 -3.20 -2.10 -2.61
N MET A 223 -4.06 -1.67 -3.50
CA MET A 223 -5.42 -2.18 -3.65
C MET A 223 -5.75 -2.27 -5.13
N ILE A 224 -6.59 -3.23 -5.50
CA ILE A 224 -7.13 -3.31 -6.85
C ILE A 224 -8.17 -2.22 -7.03
N VAL A 225 -8.04 -1.47 -8.12
CA VAL A 225 -9.03 -0.51 -8.59
C VAL A 225 -9.50 -0.87 -9.99
N MET A 226 -10.70 -0.48 -10.32
CA MET A 226 -11.28 -0.65 -11.65
C MET A 226 -11.83 0.67 -12.18
N SER A 227 -12.04 0.74 -13.49
CA SER A 227 -12.73 1.85 -14.13
C SER A 227 -14.18 1.94 -13.66
N LYS A 228 -14.65 3.14 -13.29
CA LYS A 228 -16.07 3.37 -13.01
C LYS A 228 -16.97 3.05 -14.21
N LYS A 229 -16.46 3.28 -15.43
CA LYS A 229 -17.17 2.91 -16.66
C LYS A 229 -17.40 1.42 -16.74
N LEU A 230 -16.33 0.63 -16.48
CA LEU A 230 -16.41 -0.84 -16.49
C LEU A 230 -17.38 -1.36 -15.43
N ASP A 231 -17.41 -0.75 -14.24
CA ASP A 231 -18.36 -1.11 -13.16
C ASP A 231 -19.80 -0.80 -13.54
N ARG A 232 -20.07 0.36 -14.18
CA ARG A 232 -21.40 0.73 -14.66
C ARG A 232 -21.90 -0.17 -15.79
N ASP A 233 -21.02 -0.49 -16.75
CA ASP A 233 -21.37 -1.30 -17.92
C ASP A 233 -21.56 -2.79 -17.54
N HIS A 234 -20.95 -3.23 -16.43
CA HIS A 234 -20.97 -4.61 -15.95
C HIS A 234 -21.22 -4.70 -14.42
N PRO A 235 -22.43 -4.44 -13.91
CA PRO A 235 -22.72 -4.29 -12.48
C PRO A 235 -22.35 -5.49 -11.59
N HIS A 236 -22.28 -6.72 -12.15
CA HIS A 236 -21.91 -7.94 -11.40
C HIS A 236 -20.40 -8.25 -11.44
N LEU A 237 -19.63 -7.49 -12.22
CA LEU A 237 -18.22 -7.77 -12.45
C LEU A 237 -17.39 -7.61 -11.18
N ALA A 238 -17.62 -6.56 -10.41
CA ALA A 238 -16.89 -6.30 -9.17
C ALA A 238 -16.98 -7.46 -8.17
N ALA A 239 -18.18 -8.03 -8.00
CA ALA A 239 -18.40 -9.18 -7.12
C ALA A 239 -17.71 -10.45 -7.66
N LYS A 240 -17.76 -10.70 -8.98
CA LYS A 240 -17.06 -11.83 -9.62
C LYS A 240 -15.53 -11.71 -9.44
N LEU A 241 -14.99 -10.51 -9.67
CA LEU A 241 -13.56 -10.25 -9.50
C LEU A 241 -13.13 -10.44 -8.04
N TYR A 242 -13.89 -9.89 -7.09
CA TYR A 242 -13.62 -10.06 -5.67
C TYR A 242 -13.55 -11.56 -5.29
N ALA A 243 -14.55 -12.34 -5.69
CA ALA A 243 -14.57 -13.79 -5.43
C ALA A 243 -13.38 -14.50 -6.06
N ALA A 244 -12.98 -14.12 -7.28
CA ALA A 244 -11.82 -14.70 -7.96
C ALA A 244 -10.50 -14.36 -7.23
N PHE A 245 -10.32 -13.16 -6.72
CA PHE A 245 -9.15 -12.80 -5.92
C PHE A 245 -9.11 -13.57 -4.59
N GLU A 246 -10.25 -13.75 -3.91
CA GLU A 246 -10.31 -14.59 -2.70
C GLU A 246 -9.92 -16.03 -3.00
N GLN A 247 -10.45 -16.61 -4.08
CA GLN A 247 -10.09 -17.97 -4.49
C GLN A 247 -8.60 -18.08 -4.85
N ALA A 248 -8.03 -17.11 -5.56
CA ALA A 248 -6.62 -17.09 -5.90
C ALA A 248 -5.73 -17.06 -4.64
N LYS A 249 -6.07 -16.22 -3.67
CA LYS A 249 -5.37 -16.17 -2.38
C LYS A 249 -5.42 -17.52 -1.65
N GLN A 250 -6.59 -18.14 -1.60
CA GLN A 250 -6.73 -19.45 -0.95
C GLN A 250 -5.88 -20.53 -1.63
N ILE A 251 -5.87 -20.57 -2.96
CA ILE A 251 -5.03 -21.50 -3.74
C ILE A 251 -3.55 -21.26 -3.43
N ALA A 252 -3.11 -20.00 -3.38
CA ALA A 252 -1.72 -19.66 -3.06
C ALA A 252 -1.32 -20.13 -1.64
N TYR A 253 -2.19 -19.96 -0.67
CA TYR A 253 -1.95 -20.43 0.71
C TYR A 253 -1.90 -21.97 0.76
N ASP A 254 -2.79 -22.67 0.06
CA ASP A 254 -2.80 -24.12 -0.01
C ASP A 254 -1.53 -24.64 -0.69
N ASP A 255 -1.04 -23.98 -1.75
CA ASP A 255 0.22 -24.32 -2.41
C ASP A 255 1.42 -24.16 -1.46
N MET A 256 1.51 -23.07 -0.69
CA MET A 256 2.57 -22.84 0.29
C MET A 256 2.54 -23.85 1.43
N LEU A 257 1.35 -24.17 1.95
CA LEU A 257 1.18 -25.14 3.05
C LEU A 257 1.40 -26.58 2.62
N SER A 258 1.15 -26.92 1.36
CA SER A 258 1.26 -28.28 0.83
C SER A 258 2.56 -28.55 0.04
N ASP A 259 3.45 -27.55 -0.06
CA ASP A 259 4.68 -27.62 -0.84
C ASP A 259 4.47 -27.93 -2.35
N ARG A 260 3.27 -27.64 -2.86
CA ARG A 260 2.94 -27.83 -4.29
C ARG A 260 3.40 -26.68 -5.17
N GLY A 261 3.65 -25.53 -4.60
CA GLY A 261 4.01 -24.30 -5.33
C GLY A 261 5.45 -24.24 -5.82
N GLY A 262 6.31 -25.20 -5.47
CA GLY A 262 7.71 -25.24 -5.90
C GLY A 262 8.54 -24.03 -5.40
N PHE A 263 8.26 -23.53 -4.21
CA PHE A 263 8.98 -22.40 -3.62
C PHE A 263 10.36 -22.80 -3.11
N SER A 264 11.38 -21.98 -3.40
CA SER A 264 12.77 -22.22 -2.95
C SER A 264 13.01 -21.60 -1.55
N VAL A 265 12.11 -21.87 -0.61
CA VAL A 265 12.21 -21.41 0.78
C VAL A 265 12.28 -22.61 1.70
N VAL A 266 13.36 -22.71 2.48
CA VAL A 266 13.53 -23.79 3.46
C VAL A 266 12.47 -23.65 4.56
N TYR A 267 11.77 -24.74 4.89
CA TYR A 267 10.72 -24.76 5.92
C TYR A 267 9.57 -23.78 5.67
N LEU A 268 9.19 -23.56 4.40
CA LEU A 268 8.10 -22.64 4.04
C LEU A 268 6.81 -22.95 4.80
N ARG A 269 6.45 -24.23 4.91
CA ARG A 269 5.23 -24.67 5.60
C ARG A 269 5.24 -24.26 7.09
N GLU A 270 6.38 -24.38 7.74
CA GLU A 270 6.57 -23.99 9.15
C GLU A 270 6.45 -22.48 9.31
N HIS A 271 7.08 -21.72 8.42
CA HIS A 271 6.95 -20.25 8.41
C HIS A 271 5.51 -19.81 8.14
N MET A 272 4.78 -20.48 7.26
CA MET A 272 3.35 -20.21 7.02
C MET A 272 2.50 -20.50 8.27
N LYS A 273 2.77 -21.57 9.02
CA LYS A 273 2.09 -21.86 10.28
C LYS A 273 2.36 -20.80 11.33
N GLU A 274 3.61 -20.39 11.51
CA GLU A 274 4.01 -19.31 12.41
C GLU A 274 3.32 -17.99 12.05
N GLN A 275 3.22 -17.68 10.74
CA GLN A 275 2.48 -16.51 10.26
C GLN A 275 0.99 -16.61 10.61
N ILE A 276 0.35 -17.73 10.35
CA ILE A 276 -1.07 -17.95 10.65
C ILE A 276 -1.34 -17.84 12.16
N GLU A 277 -0.46 -18.41 12.98
CA GLU A 277 -0.55 -18.32 14.43
C GLU A 277 -0.43 -16.87 14.91
N ALA A 278 0.58 -16.14 14.42
CA ALA A 278 0.88 -14.78 14.86
C ALA A 278 -0.11 -13.73 14.32
N TRP A 279 -0.61 -13.93 13.09
CA TRP A 279 -1.33 -12.90 12.33
C TRP A 279 -2.71 -13.36 11.84
N ARG A 280 -3.09 -14.63 12.02
CA ARG A 280 -4.28 -15.27 11.41
C ARG A 280 -4.22 -15.14 9.89
N ASP A 281 -5.14 -14.37 9.26
CA ASP A 281 -5.04 -13.97 7.85
C ASP A 281 -4.71 -12.47 7.76
N PRO A 282 -3.42 -12.09 7.65
CA PRO A 282 -3.03 -10.70 7.51
C PRO A 282 -3.40 -10.12 6.14
N TRP A 283 -3.65 -10.96 5.12
CA TRP A 283 -4.10 -10.58 3.78
C TRP A 283 -5.61 -10.72 3.57
N LYS A 284 -6.42 -10.64 4.62
CA LYS A 284 -7.88 -10.67 4.45
C LYS A 284 -8.37 -9.54 3.54
N TYR A 285 -9.28 -9.90 2.61
CA TYR A 285 -9.96 -8.96 1.73
C TYR A 285 -11.34 -8.59 2.29
N GLY A 286 -12.08 -7.75 1.56
CA GLY A 286 -13.44 -7.33 1.91
C GLY A 286 -13.51 -6.09 2.79
N LEU A 287 -14.66 -5.40 2.72
CA LEU A 287 -14.89 -4.17 3.47
C LEU A 287 -15.09 -4.42 4.95
N LYS A 288 -15.97 -5.36 5.31
CA LYS A 288 -16.29 -5.66 6.72
C LYS A 288 -15.06 -6.10 7.50
N ALA A 289 -14.28 -7.01 6.90
CA ALA A 289 -13.06 -7.54 7.54
C ALA A 289 -11.95 -6.48 7.69
N ASN A 290 -11.99 -5.40 6.91
CA ASN A 290 -11.01 -4.33 6.90
C ASN A 290 -11.57 -2.97 7.34
N GLN A 291 -12.77 -2.92 7.90
CA GLN A 291 -13.42 -1.65 8.24
C GLN A 291 -12.54 -0.74 9.09
N ALA A 292 -12.00 -1.26 10.19
CA ALA A 292 -11.09 -0.50 11.06
C ALA A 292 -9.85 0.04 10.31
N THR A 293 -9.28 -0.80 9.43
CA THR A 293 -8.12 -0.42 8.60
C THR A 293 -8.46 0.70 7.62
N ILE A 294 -9.60 0.59 6.94
CA ILE A 294 -10.05 1.57 5.93
C ILE A 294 -10.41 2.89 6.62
N ASP A 295 -11.19 2.83 7.70
CA ASP A 295 -11.57 4.04 8.47
C ASP A 295 -10.34 4.76 9.02
N THR A 296 -9.36 4.02 9.54
CA THR A 296 -8.10 4.60 10.02
C THR A 296 -7.31 5.25 8.89
N PHE A 297 -7.21 4.59 7.73
CA PHE A 297 -6.50 5.15 6.59
C PHE A 297 -7.17 6.41 6.05
N ILE A 298 -8.51 6.44 5.96
CA ILE A 298 -9.27 7.62 5.57
C ILE A 298 -9.04 8.75 6.58
N LYS A 299 -9.14 8.46 7.90
CA LYS A 299 -8.84 9.41 8.97
C LYS A 299 -7.46 10.03 8.78
N TYR A 300 -6.43 9.21 8.57
CA TYR A 300 -5.07 9.70 8.36
C TYR A 300 -4.91 10.56 7.11
N ASN A 301 -5.63 10.24 6.03
CA ASN A 301 -5.62 11.06 4.82
C ASN A 301 -6.24 12.44 5.05
N VAL A 302 -7.35 12.52 5.81
CA VAL A 302 -7.97 13.80 6.19
C VAL A 302 -7.06 14.60 7.11
N GLU A 303 -6.57 13.98 8.19
CA GLU A 303 -5.74 14.65 9.19
C GLU A 303 -4.39 15.14 8.66
N GLN A 304 -3.90 14.54 7.58
CA GLN A 304 -2.63 14.89 6.93
C GLN A 304 -2.84 15.75 5.68
N GLY A 305 -4.06 16.25 5.44
CA GLY A 305 -4.38 17.10 4.31
C GLY A 305 -4.26 16.44 2.94
N MET A 306 -4.34 15.09 2.86
CA MET A 306 -4.31 14.38 1.60
C MET A 306 -5.64 14.50 0.85
N ILE A 307 -6.74 14.59 1.59
CA ILE A 307 -8.11 14.85 1.13
C ILE A 307 -8.78 15.83 2.11
N ARG A 308 -9.82 16.54 1.65
CA ARG A 308 -10.51 17.55 2.45
C ARG A 308 -11.56 16.99 3.41
N ALA A 309 -12.20 15.88 3.01
CA ALA A 309 -13.31 15.31 3.78
C ALA A 309 -13.34 13.78 3.68
N LYS A 310 -13.95 13.13 4.67
CA LYS A 310 -14.17 11.69 4.68
C LYS A 310 -15.20 11.32 3.59
N PRO A 311 -14.83 10.50 2.57
CA PRO A 311 -15.78 9.97 1.61
C PRO A 311 -16.65 8.87 2.24
N SER A 312 -17.83 8.60 1.66
CA SER A 312 -18.60 7.40 1.98
C SER A 312 -17.99 6.16 1.30
N TYR A 313 -18.26 4.97 1.82
CA TYR A 313 -17.79 3.75 1.17
C TYR A 313 -18.37 3.57 -0.24
N ALA A 314 -19.62 4.02 -0.46
CA ALA A 314 -20.25 3.96 -1.77
C ALA A 314 -19.59 4.90 -2.81
N ASP A 315 -18.91 5.94 -2.37
CA ASP A 315 -18.18 6.83 -3.28
C ASP A 315 -16.85 6.24 -3.75
N ILE A 316 -16.27 5.32 -2.96
CA ILE A 316 -14.91 4.83 -3.16
C ILE A 316 -14.83 3.34 -3.48
N PHE A 317 -15.87 2.54 -3.22
CA PHE A 317 -15.88 1.11 -3.51
C PHE A 317 -17.04 0.72 -4.42
N ALA A 318 -16.78 -0.22 -5.33
CA ALA A 318 -17.77 -0.76 -6.26
C ALA A 318 -18.96 -1.36 -5.51
N ALA A 319 -20.18 -1.04 -5.96
CA ALA A 319 -21.43 -1.40 -5.29
C ALA A 319 -21.54 -2.91 -5.00
N GLY A 320 -21.08 -3.76 -5.94
CA GLY A 320 -21.07 -5.22 -5.79
C GLY A 320 -20.17 -5.75 -4.66
N THR A 321 -19.35 -4.89 -4.04
CA THR A 321 -18.41 -5.29 -2.97
C THR A 321 -18.71 -4.67 -1.60
N LEU A 322 -19.75 -3.83 -1.49
CA LEU A 322 -20.06 -3.11 -0.24
C LEU A 322 -20.44 -4.03 0.93
N ASN A 323 -20.87 -5.23 0.65
CA ASN A 323 -21.29 -6.22 1.66
C ASN A 323 -20.24 -7.31 1.98
N THR A 324 -19.04 -7.21 1.39
CA THR A 324 -17.96 -8.20 1.57
C THR A 324 -17.26 -8.09 2.91
#